data_fbf901fe49c96d6d5be1641b8d2a0fe3
#
_entry.id   fbf901fe49c96d6d5be1641b8d2a0fe3
#
_cell.length_a   1.000
_cell.length_b   1.000
_cell.length_c   1.000
_cell.angle_alpha   90.00
_cell.angle_beta   90.00
_cell.angle_gamma   90.00
#
_symmetry.space_group_name_H-M   'P 1'
#
loop_
_entity.id
_entity.type
_entity.pdbx_description
1 polymer ?
#
loop_
_entity_poly.entity_id
_entity_poly.type
_entity_poly.pdbx_seq_one_letter_code
_entity_poly.pdbx_strand_id
1 'polypeptide(L)'
;VDKLHPLVLNIGLAIHNADWNWKNVSSPFTRLYYVTEGTAQILISGKIQILKANHMYFIPAFTKHSYICNSYFSHYYLHIYEEHQSDNNLLDNWDFPIEIPATELDLALFQRLCAINPHMTLQKSDPTSYDNNYTLMQNLLKNKQRTLSEKVESRGIVYQLLARFLQRAQIKMVLKDNRIEEAIHYIRKHINETIELGVLAEKSGLSKDHFIRLFKKETGDTPLRYIIRKKIEKAQ
;
A
#
# COMPACT_ATOMS: atom_id res chain seq x y z
N VAL A 1 -1.44 4.84 -16.95
CA VAL A 1 -0.02 4.47 -16.77
C VAL A 1 0.81 5.71 -16.49
N ASP A 2 0.54 6.84 -17.16
CA ASP A 2 1.34 8.06 -17.05
C ASP A 2 1.32 8.72 -15.65
N LYS A 3 0.38 8.33 -14.79
CA LYS A 3 0.25 8.84 -13.42
C LYS A 3 0.73 7.85 -12.34
N LEU A 4 1.07 6.62 -12.70
CA LEU A 4 1.54 5.61 -11.77
C LEU A 4 3.09 5.61 -11.75
N HIS A 5 3.70 6.05 -10.66
CA HIS A 5 5.15 6.11 -10.50
C HIS A 5 5.61 5.24 -9.32
N PRO A 6 5.59 3.90 -9.46
CA PRO A 6 6.00 3.02 -8.39
C PRO A 6 7.52 3.05 -8.19
N LEU A 7 7.94 3.16 -6.94
CA LEU A 7 9.32 3.03 -6.50
C LEU A 7 9.47 1.77 -5.64
N VAL A 8 10.55 1.04 -5.85
CA VAL A 8 10.95 -0.06 -4.97
C VAL A 8 11.58 0.53 -3.72
N LEU A 9 10.97 0.34 -2.56
CA LEU A 9 11.58 0.71 -1.28
C LEU A 9 12.45 -0.41 -0.73
N ASN A 10 11.90 -1.62 -0.70
CA ASN A 10 12.62 -2.81 -0.23
C ASN A 10 12.21 -4.00 -1.09
N ILE A 11 13.14 -4.91 -1.29
CA ILE A 11 12.95 -6.18 -1.97
C ILE A 11 13.91 -7.22 -1.40
N GLY A 12 13.47 -8.44 -1.22
CA GLY A 12 14.32 -9.54 -0.77
C GLY A 12 13.56 -10.83 -0.55
N LEU A 13 14.30 -11.88 -0.21
CA LEU A 13 13.77 -13.15 0.27
C LEU A 13 13.86 -13.16 1.80
N ALA A 14 12.75 -13.43 2.47
CA ALA A 14 12.69 -13.61 3.92
C ALA A 14 12.39 -15.08 4.26
N ILE A 15 13.06 -15.57 5.29
CA ILE A 15 12.85 -16.92 5.83
C ILE A 15 12.55 -16.77 7.32
N HIS A 16 11.46 -17.38 7.77
CA HIS A 16 10.96 -17.31 9.12
C HIS A 16 10.80 -18.71 9.72
N ASN A 17 11.11 -18.80 11.02
CA ASN A 17 10.95 -20.03 11.79
C ASN A 17 10.11 -19.70 13.04
N ALA A 18 8.78 -19.54 12.85
CA ALA A 18 7.82 -19.17 13.90
C ALA A 18 8.08 -17.79 14.56
N ASP A 19 8.83 -16.89 13.90
CA ASP A 19 9.31 -15.62 14.44
C ASP A 19 8.68 -14.38 13.78
N TRP A 20 7.78 -14.57 12.82
CA TRP A 20 7.14 -13.45 12.11
C TRP A 20 5.75 -13.16 12.66
N ASN A 21 5.72 -12.61 13.88
CA ASN A 21 4.51 -12.35 14.64
C ASN A 21 4.40 -10.86 15.01
N TRP A 22 3.72 -10.07 14.17
CA TRP A 22 3.59 -8.63 14.34
C TRP A 22 2.12 -8.21 14.35
N LYS A 23 1.76 -7.30 15.27
CA LYS A 23 0.39 -6.81 15.42
C LYS A 23 0.23 -5.37 14.97
N ASN A 24 -0.93 -5.09 14.36
CA ASN A 24 -1.34 -3.73 14.00
C ASN A 24 -0.35 -2.99 13.08
N VAL A 25 0.30 -3.71 12.17
CA VAL A 25 1.19 -3.13 11.16
C VAL A 25 0.37 -2.27 10.20
N SER A 26 0.87 -1.07 9.87
CA SER A 26 0.26 -0.19 8.88
C SER A 26 1.36 0.71 8.32
N SER A 27 1.64 0.64 7.05
CA SER A 27 2.77 1.32 6.41
C SER A 27 2.32 2.23 5.28
N PRO A 28 3.07 3.29 4.97
CA PRO A 28 2.74 4.24 3.89
C PRO A 28 3.05 3.68 2.49
N PHE A 29 3.30 2.41 2.36
CA PHE A 29 3.62 1.74 1.12
C PHE A 29 2.84 0.42 0.96
N THR A 30 2.64 0.01 -0.27
CA THR A 30 2.02 -1.27 -0.64
C THR A 30 3.01 -2.40 -0.44
N ARG A 31 2.55 -3.53 0.10
CA ARG A 31 3.30 -4.76 0.20
C ARG A 31 2.83 -5.77 -0.82
N LEU A 32 3.78 -6.36 -1.52
CA LEU A 32 3.58 -7.48 -2.42
C LEU A 32 4.42 -8.66 -1.96
N TYR A 33 3.82 -9.83 -1.80
CA TYR A 33 4.53 -11.05 -1.42
C TYR A 33 4.38 -12.13 -2.48
N TYR A 34 5.43 -12.91 -2.66
CA TYR A 34 5.39 -14.20 -3.36
C TYR A 34 5.82 -15.27 -2.37
N VAL A 35 4.94 -16.20 -2.02
CA VAL A 35 5.27 -17.27 -1.06
C VAL A 35 5.91 -18.42 -1.80
N THR A 36 7.13 -18.77 -1.37
CA THR A 36 7.91 -19.88 -1.94
C THR A 36 7.63 -21.19 -1.23
N GLU A 37 7.52 -21.15 0.11
CA GLU A 37 7.41 -22.37 0.91
C GLU A 37 6.76 -22.09 2.27
N GLY A 38 6.16 -23.12 2.84
CA GLY A 38 5.51 -23.05 4.15
C GLY A 38 4.19 -22.29 4.15
N THR A 39 3.72 -21.92 5.34
CA THR A 39 2.48 -21.18 5.55
C THR A 39 2.60 -20.17 6.67
N ALA A 40 1.93 -19.03 6.52
CA ALA A 40 1.70 -18.06 7.57
C ALA A 40 0.27 -17.52 7.46
N GLN A 41 -0.13 -16.63 8.35
CA GLN A 41 -1.45 -16.03 8.34
C GLN A 41 -1.33 -14.50 8.40
N ILE A 42 -2.24 -13.82 7.71
CA ILE A 42 -2.47 -12.38 7.87
C ILE A 42 -3.89 -12.17 8.39
N LEU A 43 -4.03 -11.43 9.48
CA LEU A 43 -5.30 -10.88 9.91
C LEU A 43 -5.47 -9.49 9.28
N ILE A 44 -6.39 -9.37 8.33
CA ILE A 44 -6.66 -8.14 7.59
C ILE A 44 -8.17 -7.92 7.45
N SER A 45 -8.64 -6.70 7.70
CA SER A 45 -10.08 -6.35 7.65
C SER A 45 -10.98 -7.31 8.47
N GLY A 46 -10.47 -7.80 9.62
CA GLY A 46 -11.19 -8.72 10.50
C GLY A 46 -11.25 -10.18 10.00
N LYS A 47 -10.58 -10.50 8.89
CA LYS A 47 -10.53 -11.85 8.30
C LYS A 47 -9.12 -12.42 8.36
N ILE A 48 -9.02 -13.72 8.56
CA ILE A 48 -7.75 -14.43 8.48
C ILE A 48 -7.57 -14.90 7.04
N GLN A 49 -6.45 -14.50 6.44
CA GLN A 49 -5.98 -14.96 5.14
C GLN A 49 -4.77 -15.86 5.34
N ILE A 50 -4.81 -17.09 4.83
CA ILE A 50 -3.66 -17.99 4.86
C ILE A 50 -2.73 -17.63 3.69
N LEU A 51 -1.46 -17.42 4.01
CA LEU A 51 -0.39 -17.30 3.04
C LEU A 51 0.16 -18.69 2.74
N LYS A 52 0.12 -19.11 1.48
CA LYS A 52 0.52 -20.46 1.04
C LYS A 52 1.43 -20.38 -0.18
N ALA A 53 2.26 -21.40 -0.37
CA ALA A 53 3.21 -21.48 -1.47
C ALA A 53 2.54 -21.31 -2.85
N ASN A 54 3.30 -20.78 -3.81
CA ASN A 54 2.90 -20.52 -5.19
C ASN A 54 1.71 -19.54 -5.32
N HIS A 55 1.59 -18.60 -4.38
CA HIS A 55 0.61 -17.52 -4.44
C HIS A 55 1.28 -16.17 -4.17
N MET A 56 0.70 -15.13 -4.76
CA MET A 56 1.07 -13.74 -4.48
C MET A 56 -0.01 -13.07 -3.65
N TYR A 57 0.43 -12.14 -2.80
CA TYR A 57 -0.44 -11.40 -1.87
C TYR A 57 -0.19 -9.91 -1.99
N PHE A 58 -1.28 -9.14 -1.99
CA PHE A 58 -1.25 -7.68 -2.12
C PHE A 58 -1.88 -7.04 -0.88
N ILE A 59 -1.11 -6.23 -0.17
CA ILE A 59 -1.57 -5.45 0.98
C ILE A 59 -1.41 -3.98 0.61
N PRO A 60 -2.51 -3.24 0.41
CA PRO A 60 -2.45 -1.81 0.07
C PRO A 60 -1.77 -1.00 1.17
N ALA A 61 -1.20 0.14 0.79
CA ALA A 61 -0.69 1.14 1.73
C ALA A 61 -1.76 1.50 2.77
N PHE A 62 -1.31 1.84 3.99
CA PHE A 62 -2.16 2.22 5.14
C PHE A 62 -3.20 1.18 5.58
N THR A 63 -3.13 -0.05 5.06
CA THR A 63 -4.03 -1.14 5.47
C THR A 63 -3.52 -1.79 6.75
N LYS A 64 -4.29 -1.65 7.83
CA LYS A 64 -3.96 -2.26 9.13
C LYS A 64 -4.11 -3.77 9.07
N HIS A 65 -3.05 -4.48 9.42
CA HIS A 65 -3.00 -5.93 9.42
C HIS A 65 -2.07 -6.47 10.51
N SER A 66 -2.11 -7.80 10.74
CA SER A 66 -1.23 -8.49 11.67
C SER A 66 -0.73 -9.78 11.05
N TYR A 67 0.48 -10.19 11.39
CA TYR A 67 1.09 -11.44 10.94
C TYR A 67 1.10 -12.48 12.04
N ILE A 68 0.89 -13.74 11.69
CA ILE A 68 1.00 -14.92 12.56
C ILE A 68 1.74 -15.99 11.79
N CYS A 69 2.91 -16.38 12.30
CA CYS A 69 3.76 -17.41 11.72
C CYS A 69 4.20 -18.37 12.83
N ASN A 70 3.65 -19.57 12.84
CA ASN A 70 3.88 -20.59 13.87
C ASN A 70 4.79 -21.74 13.40
N SER A 71 5.33 -21.65 12.19
CA SER A 71 6.17 -22.69 11.58
C SER A 71 7.14 -22.05 10.58
N TYR A 72 7.81 -22.90 9.80
CA TYR A 72 8.64 -22.44 8.68
C TYR A 72 7.79 -21.74 7.62
N PHE A 73 8.29 -20.58 7.15
CA PHE A 73 7.67 -19.78 6.13
C PHE A 73 8.73 -19.00 5.33
N SER A 74 8.69 -19.13 4.02
CA SER A 74 9.63 -18.43 3.12
C SER A 74 8.86 -17.68 2.05
N HIS A 75 9.22 -16.40 1.85
CA HIS A 75 8.56 -15.57 0.85
C HIS A 75 9.48 -14.46 0.34
N TYR A 76 9.33 -14.10 -0.91
CA TYR A 76 9.81 -12.81 -1.42
C TYR A 76 8.87 -11.71 -0.93
N TYR A 77 9.45 -10.59 -0.51
CA TYR A 77 8.72 -9.37 -0.19
C TYR A 77 9.15 -8.24 -1.12
N LEU A 78 8.22 -7.40 -1.48
CA LEU A 78 8.42 -6.18 -2.25
C LEU A 78 7.57 -5.07 -1.62
N HIS A 79 8.23 -3.98 -1.20
CA HIS A 79 7.59 -2.77 -0.72
C HIS A 79 7.61 -1.72 -1.82
N ILE A 80 6.42 -1.27 -2.21
CA ILE A 80 6.22 -0.33 -3.32
C ILE A 80 5.69 0.98 -2.75
N TYR A 81 6.45 2.04 -2.97
CA TYR A 81 6.01 3.41 -2.70
C TYR A 81 5.52 4.05 -3.99
N GLU A 82 4.39 4.70 -3.95
CA GLU A 82 3.88 5.47 -5.07
C GLU A 82 4.32 6.93 -4.90
N GLU A 83 5.19 7.40 -5.78
CA GLU A 83 5.65 8.79 -5.77
C GLU A 83 4.52 9.70 -6.23
N HIS A 84 4.03 10.54 -5.31
CA HIS A 84 2.90 11.42 -5.57
C HIS A 84 3.30 12.58 -6.48
N GLN A 85 2.86 12.56 -7.72
CA GLN A 85 2.86 13.74 -8.60
C GLN A 85 1.49 14.42 -8.68
N SER A 86 0.45 13.82 -8.12
CA SER A 86 -0.93 14.33 -8.08
C SER A 86 -1.68 13.81 -6.86
N ASP A 87 -2.71 14.51 -6.43
CA ASP A 87 -3.53 14.25 -5.25
C ASP A 87 -4.28 12.88 -5.26
N ASN A 88 -4.07 12.03 -6.26
CA ASN A 88 -4.71 10.73 -6.40
C ASN A 88 -3.66 9.62 -6.57
N ASN A 89 -3.49 8.78 -5.55
CA ASN A 89 -2.87 7.47 -5.74
C ASN A 89 -3.72 6.65 -6.70
N LEU A 90 -3.16 6.26 -7.83
CA LEU A 90 -3.89 5.46 -8.80
C LEU A 90 -4.35 4.13 -8.18
N LEU A 91 -3.50 3.54 -7.34
CA LEU A 91 -3.80 2.28 -6.66
C LEU A 91 -4.93 2.41 -5.62
N ASP A 92 -5.12 3.58 -5.01
CA ASP A 92 -6.19 3.81 -4.03
C ASP A 92 -7.61 3.74 -4.63
N ASN A 93 -7.74 3.90 -5.94
CA ASN A 93 -9.04 3.86 -6.63
C ASN A 93 -9.50 2.44 -7.00
N TRP A 94 -8.67 1.43 -6.68
CA TRP A 94 -8.97 0.05 -7.01
C TRP A 94 -9.11 -0.81 -5.77
N ASP A 95 -10.05 -1.74 -5.81
CA ASP A 95 -10.20 -2.82 -4.84
C ASP A 95 -9.48 -4.05 -5.37
N PHE A 96 -8.30 -4.29 -4.81
CA PHE A 96 -7.42 -5.37 -5.24
C PHE A 96 -7.77 -6.67 -4.52
N PRO A 97 -7.71 -7.82 -5.22
CA PRO A 97 -7.73 -9.10 -4.52
C PRO A 97 -6.51 -9.20 -3.60
N ILE A 98 -6.71 -9.71 -2.38
CA ILE A 98 -5.61 -9.92 -1.43
C ILE A 98 -4.68 -11.04 -1.93
N GLU A 99 -5.24 -12.06 -2.60
CA GLU A 99 -4.53 -13.25 -3.05
C GLU A 99 -4.79 -13.52 -4.54
N ILE A 100 -3.73 -13.90 -5.25
CA ILE A 100 -3.82 -14.47 -6.60
C ILE A 100 -2.85 -15.66 -6.73
N PRO A 101 -3.16 -16.67 -7.57
CA PRO A 101 -2.20 -17.72 -7.89
C PRO A 101 -1.02 -17.12 -8.66
N ALA A 102 0.19 -17.56 -8.30
CA ALA A 102 1.41 -17.15 -8.94
C ALA A 102 1.78 -18.10 -10.11
N THR A 103 2.66 -17.63 -10.98
CA THR A 103 3.25 -18.37 -12.08
C THR A 103 4.78 -18.41 -11.95
N GLU A 104 5.43 -19.24 -12.76
CA GLU A 104 6.91 -19.27 -12.83
C GLU A 104 7.48 -17.91 -13.27
N LEU A 105 6.78 -17.18 -14.15
CA LEU A 105 7.19 -15.84 -14.55
C LEU A 105 7.18 -14.88 -13.36
N ASP A 106 6.16 -14.95 -12.50
CA ASP A 106 6.08 -14.09 -11.31
C ASP A 106 7.28 -14.33 -10.38
N LEU A 107 7.67 -15.60 -10.18
CA LEU A 107 8.88 -15.96 -9.42
C LEU A 107 10.14 -15.38 -10.06
N ALA A 108 10.30 -15.57 -11.37
CA ALA A 108 11.46 -15.04 -12.09
C ALA A 108 11.56 -13.51 -12.01
N LEU A 109 10.43 -12.80 -12.05
CA LEU A 109 10.36 -11.34 -11.86
C LEU A 109 10.81 -10.91 -10.46
N PHE A 110 10.39 -11.61 -9.39
CA PHE A 110 10.86 -11.34 -8.03
C PHE A 110 12.37 -11.60 -7.90
N GLN A 111 12.86 -12.71 -8.42
CA GLN A 111 14.28 -13.05 -8.41
C GLN A 111 15.11 -12.01 -9.17
N ARG A 112 14.66 -11.61 -10.36
CA ARG A 112 15.33 -10.56 -11.14
C ARG A 112 15.33 -9.22 -10.41
N LEU A 113 14.19 -8.85 -9.80
CA LEU A 113 14.10 -7.61 -9.04
C LEU A 113 15.05 -7.60 -7.83
N CYS A 114 15.23 -8.72 -7.13
CA CYS A 114 16.24 -8.87 -6.08
C CYS A 114 17.66 -8.68 -6.63
N ALA A 115 17.98 -9.32 -7.77
CA ALA A 115 19.32 -9.29 -8.36
C ALA A 115 19.74 -7.87 -8.78
N ILE A 116 18.82 -7.06 -9.31
CA ILE A 116 19.10 -5.67 -9.73
C ILE A 116 18.98 -4.65 -8.60
N ASN A 117 18.53 -5.07 -7.39
CA ASN A 117 18.35 -4.21 -6.22
C ASN A 117 19.04 -4.78 -4.95
N PRO A 118 20.29 -5.19 -4.98
CA PRO A 118 20.93 -5.89 -3.85
C PRO A 118 21.00 -5.06 -2.57
N HIS A 119 20.99 -3.72 -2.70
CA HIS A 119 21.09 -2.80 -1.55
C HIS A 119 19.72 -2.41 -0.96
N MET A 120 18.62 -2.97 -1.49
CA MET A 120 17.26 -2.68 -1.04
C MET A 120 16.70 -3.76 -0.10
N THR A 121 17.54 -4.71 0.34
CA THR A 121 17.13 -5.77 1.26
C THR A 121 16.96 -5.21 2.67
N LEU A 122 15.89 -5.65 3.37
CA LEU A 122 15.68 -5.35 4.78
C LEU A 122 16.74 -6.02 5.65
N GLN A 123 17.27 -5.28 6.61
CA GLN A 123 18.22 -5.83 7.59
C GLN A 123 17.51 -6.61 8.72
N LYS A 124 16.27 -6.27 8.99
CA LYS A 124 15.40 -6.89 10.01
C LYS A 124 13.98 -7.03 9.48
N SER A 125 13.29 -8.08 9.88
CA SER A 125 11.88 -8.33 9.54
C SER A 125 10.89 -7.56 10.42
N ASP A 126 11.36 -6.87 11.47
CA ASP A 126 10.54 -6.07 12.36
C ASP A 126 10.03 -4.81 11.65
N PRO A 127 8.69 -4.67 11.47
CA PRO A 127 8.10 -3.51 10.82
C PRO A 127 8.51 -2.17 11.45
N THR A 128 8.68 -2.10 12.77
CA THR A 128 9.08 -0.86 13.46
C THR A 128 10.46 -0.36 13.02
N SER A 129 11.32 -1.25 12.53
CA SER A 129 12.66 -0.92 12.05
C SER A 129 12.68 -0.26 10.66
N TYR A 130 11.64 -0.44 9.85
CA TYR A 130 11.60 0.07 8.48
C TYR A 130 10.34 0.86 8.11
N ASP A 131 9.29 0.87 8.96
CA ASP A 131 8.03 1.60 8.76
C ASP A 131 8.07 3.02 9.37
N ASN A 132 9.24 3.63 9.46
CA ASN A 132 9.41 4.97 10.00
C ASN A 132 9.91 5.96 8.93
N ASN A 133 9.66 7.26 9.16
CA ASN A 133 9.98 8.32 8.20
C ASN A 133 11.47 8.38 7.86
N TYR A 134 12.35 8.13 8.82
CA TYR A 134 13.79 8.14 8.58
C TYR A 134 14.20 7.08 7.55
N THR A 135 13.75 5.84 7.76
CA THR A 135 14.05 4.72 6.84
C THR A 135 13.41 4.95 5.46
N LEU A 136 12.18 5.47 5.41
CA LEU A 136 11.54 5.84 4.15
C LEU A 136 12.38 6.86 3.37
N MET A 137 12.79 7.95 4.02
CA MET A 137 13.64 8.97 3.38
C MET A 137 14.98 8.41 2.90
N GLN A 138 15.64 7.55 3.68
CA GLN A 138 16.87 6.88 3.28
C GLN A 138 16.66 6.00 2.03
N ASN A 139 15.57 5.25 1.96
CA ASN A 139 15.26 4.42 0.81
C ASN A 139 14.92 5.26 -0.44
N LEU A 140 14.23 6.39 -0.29
CA LEU A 140 14.00 7.33 -1.39
C LEU A 140 15.30 7.95 -1.91
N LEU A 141 16.23 8.29 -1.01
CA LEU A 141 17.57 8.79 -1.41
C LEU A 141 18.37 7.70 -2.15
N LYS A 142 18.36 6.46 -1.67
CA LYS A 142 18.97 5.32 -2.40
C LYS A 142 18.39 5.18 -3.81
N ASN A 143 17.05 5.29 -3.95
CA ASN A 143 16.40 5.25 -5.26
C ASN A 143 16.88 6.37 -6.19
N LYS A 144 17.13 7.59 -5.69
CA LYS A 144 17.66 8.71 -6.50
C LYS A 144 19.05 8.42 -7.05
N GLN A 145 19.90 7.72 -6.29
CA GLN A 145 21.28 7.40 -6.67
C GLN A 145 21.41 6.25 -7.68
N ARG A 146 20.36 5.49 -7.90
CA ARG A 146 20.34 4.37 -8.87
C ARG A 146 20.51 4.87 -10.31
N THR A 147 21.10 4.02 -11.14
CA THR A 147 21.23 4.28 -12.58
C THR A 147 19.87 4.32 -13.28
N LEU A 148 19.80 4.96 -14.44
CA LEU A 148 18.58 5.01 -15.23
C LEU A 148 18.12 3.59 -15.63
N SER A 149 19.08 2.72 -16.01
CA SER A 149 18.79 1.33 -16.38
C SER A 149 18.11 0.56 -15.26
N GLU A 150 18.69 0.61 -14.03
CA GLU A 150 18.10 -0.05 -12.85
C GLU A 150 16.70 0.48 -12.52
N LYS A 151 16.49 1.79 -12.65
CA LYS A 151 15.18 2.42 -12.41
C LYS A 151 14.15 1.95 -13.43
N VAL A 152 14.51 1.96 -14.72
CA VAL A 152 13.61 1.56 -15.82
C VAL A 152 13.26 0.08 -15.69
N GLU A 153 14.25 -0.80 -15.49
CA GLU A 153 14.03 -2.24 -15.36
C GLU A 153 13.18 -2.56 -14.13
N SER A 154 13.52 -2.01 -12.96
CA SER A 154 12.73 -2.23 -11.74
C SER A 154 11.29 -1.77 -11.90
N ARG A 155 11.06 -0.60 -12.50
CA ARG A 155 9.72 -0.08 -12.73
C ARG A 155 8.93 -0.95 -13.71
N GLY A 156 9.57 -1.44 -14.77
CA GLY A 156 8.98 -2.38 -15.72
C GLY A 156 8.54 -3.68 -15.06
N ILE A 157 9.37 -4.25 -14.18
CA ILE A 157 9.04 -5.45 -13.42
C ILE A 157 7.86 -5.18 -12.45
N VAL A 158 7.90 -4.07 -11.71
CA VAL A 158 6.81 -3.69 -10.80
C VAL A 158 5.49 -3.52 -11.54
N TYR A 159 5.49 -2.91 -12.73
CA TYR A 159 4.28 -2.81 -13.56
C TYR A 159 3.74 -4.19 -13.98
N GLN A 160 4.60 -5.13 -14.34
CA GLN A 160 4.17 -6.48 -14.69
C GLN A 160 3.51 -7.18 -13.49
N LEU A 161 4.12 -7.10 -12.30
CA LEU A 161 3.57 -7.68 -11.08
C LEU A 161 2.24 -7.01 -10.68
N LEU A 162 2.14 -5.69 -10.76
CA LEU A 162 0.89 -4.96 -10.48
C LEU A 162 -0.21 -5.30 -11.50
N ALA A 163 0.14 -5.47 -12.77
CA ALA A 163 -0.81 -5.84 -13.81
C ALA A 163 -1.52 -7.17 -13.52
N ARG A 164 -0.83 -8.13 -12.89
CA ARG A 164 -1.41 -9.40 -12.44
C ARG A 164 -2.58 -9.21 -11.47
N PHE A 165 -2.47 -8.25 -10.56
CA PHE A 165 -3.53 -7.91 -9.61
C PHE A 165 -4.61 -7.05 -10.27
N LEU A 166 -4.21 -6.09 -11.11
CA LEU A 166 -5.15 -5.21 -11.83
C LEU A 166 -6.13 -5.97 -12.73
N GLN A 167 -5.71 -7.09 -13.32
CA GLN A 167 -6.60 -7.95 -14.12
C GLN A 167 -7.81 -8.46 -13.33
N ARG A 168 -7.73 -8.51 -12.01
CA ARG A 168 -8.78 -9.02 -11.11
C ARG A 168 -9.29 -7.95 -10.13
N ALA A 169 -8.72 -6.76 -10.19
CA ALA A 169 -9.13 -5.63 -9.37
C ALA A 169 -10.44 -5.05 -9.89
N GLN A 170 -11.24 -4.54 -8.97
CA GLN A 170 -12.46 -3.81 -9.29
C GLN A 170 -12.23 -2.32 -9.00
N ILE A 171 -12.79 -1.45 -9.82
CA ILE A 171 -12.80 -0.03 -9.49
C ILE A 171 -13.59 0.11 -8.19
N LYS A 172 -12.97 0.69 -7.16
CA LYS A 172 -13.71 1.04 -5.94
C LYS A 172 -14.90 1.87 -6.38
N MET A 173 -16.09 1.49 -5.89
CA MET A 173 -17.30 2.20 -6.24
C MET A 173 -17.03 3.70 -6.31
N VAL A 174 -17.27 4.29 -7.48
CA VAL A 174 -17.35 5.74 -7.62
C VAL A 174 -18.28 6.20 -6.51
N LEU A 175 -17.83 7.14 -5.70
CA LEU A 175 -18.64 7.71 -4.62
C LEU A 175 -20.02 8.02 -5.21
N LYS A 176 -21.05 7.39 -4.69
CA LYS A 176 -22.41 7.53 -5.22
C LYS A 176 -22.93 8.96 -5.05
N ASP A 177 -22.28 9.74 -4.21
CA ASP A 177 -22.67 11.07 -3.87
C ASP A 177 -21.58 12.10 -4.23
N ASN A 178 -21.84 12.86 -5.30
CA ASN A 178 -20.93 13.90 -5.80
C ASN A 178 -20.54 14.92 -4.73
N ARG A 179 -21.40 15.18 -3.73
CA ARG A 179 -21.11 16.10 -2.63
C ARG A 179 -19.95 15.61 -1.76
N ILE A 180 -19.84 14.30 -1.59
CA ILE A 180 -18.71 13.70 -0.84
C ILE A 180 -17.44 13.71 -1.69
N GLU A 181 -17.55 13.50 -2.98
CA GLU A 181 -16.43 13.63 -3.92
C GLU A 181 -15.86 15.07 -3.91
N GLU A 182 -16.72 16.07 -3.99
CA GLU A 182 -16.33 17.50 -3.89
C GLU A 182 -15.69 17.82 -2.54
N ALA A 183 -16.24 17.28 -1.44
CA ALA A 183 -15.65 17.45 -0.12
C ALA A 183 -14.25 16.82 -0.02
N ILE A 184 -14.05 15.65 -0.58
CA ILE A 184 -12.73 14.99 -0.66
C ILE A 184 -11.76 15.81 -1.51
N HIS A 185 -12.21 16.33 -2.66
CA HIS A 185 -11.40 17.22 -3.49
C HIS A 185 -10.99 18.47 -2.72
N TYR A 186 -11.93 19.10 -1.99
CA TYR A 186 -11.63 20.25 -1.14
C TYR A 186 -10.61 19.91 -0.05
N ILE A 187 -10.78 18.78 0.66
CA ILE A 187 -9.82 18.33 1.68
C ILE A 187 -8.42 18.18 1.09
N ARG A 188 -8.29 17.56 -0.07
CA ARG A 188 -7.00 17.35 -0.73
C ARG A 188 -6.33 18.68 -1.12
N LYS A 189 -7.10 19.59 -1.68
CA LYS A 189 -6.61 20.93 -2.10
C LYS A 189 -6.13 21.76 -0.91
N HIS A 190 -6.82 21.68 0.24
CA HIS A 190 -6.55 22.47 1.44
C HIS A 190 -5.86 21.67 2.56
N ILE A 191 -5.20 20.56 2.23
CA ILE A 191 -4.66 19.62 3.24
C ILE A 191 -3.62 20.25 4.17
N ASN A 192 -2.91 21.30 3.72
CA ASN A 192 -1.93 22.04 4.53
C ASN A 192 -2.56 23.06 5.49
N GLU A 193 -3.86 23.31 5.34
CA GLU A 193 -4.61 24.30 6.12
C GLU A 193 -5.40 23.63 7.25
N THR A 194 -5.98 24.46 8.13
CA THR A 194 -6.98 23.97 9.08
C THR A 194 -8.30 23.79 8.34
N ILE A 195 -8.78 22.55 8.28
CA ILE A 195 -10.04 22.20 7.62
C ILE A 195 -11.10 22.01 8.67
N GLU A 196 -12.09 22.90 8.68
CA GLU A 196 -13.23 22.82 9.59
C GLU A 196 -14.35 21.94 9.02
N LEU A 197 -14.87 21.05 9.85
CA LEU A 197 -15.98 20.16 9.49
C LEU A 197 -17.22 20.94 9.06
N GLY A 198 -17.46 22.12 9.68
CA GLY A 198 -18.58 23.01 9.34
C GLY A 198 -18.53 23.46 7.89
N VAL A 199 -17.36 23.88 7.44
CA VAL A 199 -17.12 24.33 6.05
C VAL A 199 -17.38 23.19 5.05
N LEU A 200 -16.96 21.97 5.35
CA LEU A 200 -17.20 20.80 4.49
C LEU A 200 -18.69 20.48 4.38
N ALA A 201 -19.41 20.51 5.50
CA ALA A 201 -20.84 20.24 5.54
C ALA A 201 -21.62 21.31 4.78
N GLU A 202 -21.30 22.61 4.99
CA GLU A 202 -21.91 23.72 4.28
C GLU A 202 -21.70 23.66 2.76
N LYS A 203 -20.46 23.42 2.32
CA LYS A 203 -20.12 23.25 0.89
C LYS A 203 -20.87 22.06 0.27
N SER A 204 -21.13 21.02 1.05
CA SER A 204 -21.91 19.85 0.63
C SER A 204 -23.43 20.06 0.71
N GLY A 205 -23.91 21.20 1.18
CA GLY A 205 -25.34 21.48 1.39
C GLY A 205 -25.99 20.55 2.43
N LEU A 206 -25.22 20.09 3.42
CA LEU A 206 -25.68 19.12 4.42
C LEU A 206 -25.51 19.66 5.83
N SER A 207 -26.37 19.20 6.78
CA SER A 207 -26.08 19.39 8.20
C SER A 207 -24.82 18.61 8.60
N LYS A 208 -24.10 19.06 9.63
CA LYS A 208 -22.85 18.39 10.09
C LYS A 208 -23.05 16.91 10.36
N ASP A 209 -24.15 16.54 11.03
CA ASP A 209 -24.43 15.14 11.38
C ASP A 209 -24.73 14.29 10.15
N HIS A 210 -25.47 14.84 9.18
CA HIS A 210 -25.75 14.14 7.93
C HIS A 210 -24.46 13.98 7.08
N PHE A 211 -23.65 15.02 7.00
CA PHE A 211 -22.35 14.98 6.32
C PHE A 211 -21.44 13.91 6.91
N ILE A 212 -21.29 13.85 8.25
CA ILE A 212 -20.46 12.84 8.92
C ILE A 212 -20.93 11.43 8.59
N ARG A 213 -22.24 11.17 8.68
CA ARG A 213 -22.81 9.84 8.38
C ARG A 213 -22.64 9.45 6.93
N LEU A 214 -22.92 10.37 6.02
CA LEU A 214 -22.79 10.14 4.58
C LEU A 214 -21.33 9.95 4.19
N PHE A 215 -20.43 10.80 4.66
CA PHE A 215 -19.00 10.70 4.41
C PHE A 215 -18.45 9.36 4.89
N LYS A 216 -18.80 8.92 6.12
CA LYS A 216 -18.41 7.63 6.66
C LYS A 216 -18.99 6.47 5.85
N LYS A 217 -20.23 6.57 5.38
CA LYS A 217 -20.87 5.55 4.53
C LYS A 217 -20.13 5.40 3.19
N GLU A 218 -19.76 6.53 2.58
CA GLU A 218 -19.13 6.56 1.26
C GLU A 218 -17.62 6.24 1.30
N THR A 219 -16.90 6.64 2.37
CA THR A 219 -15.44 6.54 2.45
C THR A 219 -14.93 5.47 3.43
N GLY A 220 -15.80 4.95 4.28
CA GLY A 220 -15.43 4.03 5.38
C GLY A 220 -14.88 4.74 6.63
N ASP A 221 -14.47 6.01 6.53
CA ASP A 221 -13.88 6.80 7.62
C ASP A 221 -14.73 8.03 7.97
N THR A 222 -14.64 8.50 9.22
CA THR A 222 -15.19 9.83 9.54
C THR A 222 -14.34 10.92 8.87
N PRO A 223 -14.94 12.11 8.53
CA PRO A 223 -14.20 13.20 7.88
C PRO A 223 -12.91 13.59 8.63
N LEU A 224 -12.98 13.68 9.96
CA LEU A 224 -11.80 14.03 10.77
C LEU A 224 -10.69 12.98 10.67
N ARG A 225 -11.02 11.70 10.78
CA ARG A 225 -10.04 10.61 10.62
C ARG A 225 -9.43 10.60 9.22
N TYR A 226 -10.25 10.84 8.21
CA TYR A 226 -9.81 10.95 6.83
C TYR A 226 -8.80 12.10 6.65
N ILE A 227 -9.12 13.32 7.18
CA ILE A 227 -8.24 14.49 7.13
C ILE A 227 -6.92 14.21 7.84
N ILE A 228 -6.97 13.67 9.08
CA ILE A 228 -5.75 13.35 9.85
C ILE A 228 -4.88 12.36 9.07
N ARG A 229 -5.48 11.29 8.55
CA ARG A 229 -4.75 10.31 7.74
C ARG A 229 -4.07 10.99 6.53
N LYS A 230 -4.81 11.81 5.77
CA LYS A 230 -4.27 12.51 4.59
C LYS A 230 -3.20 13.54 4.94
N LYS A 231 -3.30 14.22 6.09
CA LYS A 231 -2.23 15.09 6.58
C LYS A 231 -0.97 14.32 6.94
N ILE A 232 -1.10 13.18 7.60
CA ILE A 232 0.02 12.29 7.91
C ILE A 232 0.67 11.78 6.61
N GLU A 233 -0.14 11.31 5.65
CA GLU A 233 0.32 10.87 4.34
C GLU A 233 1.13 11.96 3.59
N LYS A 234 0.73 13.22 3.71
CA LYS A 234 1.40 14.34 3.04
C LYS A 234 2.62 14.89 3.81
N ALA A 235 2.65 14.74 5.13
CA ALA A 235 3.77 15.16 5.98
C ALA A 235 4.94 14.15 5.96
N GLN A 236 4.73 13.00 5.37
CA GLN A 236 5.71 11.93 5.17
C GLN A 236 6.36 12.05 3.79
#